data_8af08f64016a7ef89e34078f80248e85
#
_entry.id   8af08f64016a7ef89e34078f80248e85
#
_cell.length_a   1.000
_cell.length_b   1.000
_cell.length_c   1.000
_cell.angle_alpha   90.00
_cell.angle_beta   90.00
_cell.angle_gamma   90.00
#
_symmetry.space_group_name_H-M   'P 1'
#
loop_
_entity.id
_entity.type
_entity.pdbx_description
1 polymer ?
#
loop_
_entity_poly.entity_id
_entity_poly.type
_entity_poly.pdbx_seq_one_letter_code
_entity_poly.pdbx_strand_id
1 'polypeptide(L)'
;MVYEGTYGIFSVALVITIAYSYAMEKNESLENVVMYVVVALAAFSAQLNLGTEDFDVAGLGTTGCFAAMFIGYLSCMAFSKLRRCHKLMLEQYTAGMGGGCVLAIRTLIPLGIVAAGSGGLNLLIGRITGIYGCYQWFNHIFYAACQNIADYSNFLSGLLYTFAVNLMWFFGLHGSHILEAVAVHNFGVTGNVVFSKAFYDVYVAMGGCGTTVSVLIALLLFFRKERTGKLAGLASFTVVFNLNEMLTFGIPIILNPILLVPFVLTPVVCYCLAYAATVCGFLPVLTHEVVWSAPVGIGGYLASGSWKGIAVQAVGILAGILFYLPFLKMNQRMEVYKAKCHVQVLIHELQEKEEQIDQPVFLTRGDHIGMISRMLLLDLKHAIKNKELYMLYQPQVYSDGTCIGAEALLRWNHPVYGMIYPPLIIYLAEAGKVLPELERFIIDQVTDGIVQTRAQYDSDFKISVNITAHSLLWDVEGYIRQTMEQKGIDAHMLWIEITEQDILLQTDVVVRKLEELKKQGHKLLIDDFGMGHTSLLYLQSEYFDVVKLDGSCLLYTSPSPRDRT
;
A
#
# COMPACT_ATOMS: atom_id res chain seq x y z
N MET A 1 -11.81 31.73 0.50
CA MET A 1 -11.96 30.98 1.77
C MET A 1 -11.71 29.48 1.62
N VAL A 2 -12.49 28.69 0.85
CA VAL A 2 -12.26 27.23 0.73
C VAL A 2 -10.91 26.94 0.06
N TYR A 3 -10.58 27.59 -1.03
CA TYR A 3 -9.30 27.47 -1.73
C TYR A 3 -8.11 27.80 -0.80
N GLU A 4 -8.16 28.93 -0.11
CA GLU A 4 -7.10 29.35 0.81
C GLU A 4 -6.98 28.43 2.04
N GLY A 5 -8.09 27.89 2.54
CA GLY A 5 -8.11 26.96 3.66
C GLY A 5 -7.66 25.52 3.33
N THR A 6 -7.54 25.20 2.03
CA THR A 6 -7.10 23.87 1.55
C THR A 6 -5.80 23.96 0.77
N TYR A 7 -5.84 24.48 -0.44
CA TYR A 7 -4.67 24.62 -1.31
C TYR A 7 -3.66 25.64 -0.80
N GLY A 8 -4.12 26.68 -0.09
CA GLY A 8 -3.26 27.73 0.47
C GLY A 8 -2.33 27.26 1.60
N ILE A 9 -2.61 26.11 2.22
CA ILE A 9 -1.79 25.51 3.31
C ILE A 9 -1.30 24.10 2.97
N PHE A 10 -1.35 23.71 1.70
CA PHE A 10 -1.05 22.34 1.28
C PHE A 10 0.38 21.91 1.61
N SER A 11 1.37 22.79 1.47
CA SER A 11 2.77 22.52 1.84
C SER A 11 2.94 22.22 3.33
N VAL A 12 2.18 22.87 4.19
CA VAL A 12 2.20 22.61 5.64
C VAL A 12 1.69 21.19 5.92
N ALA A 13 0.56 20.81 5.32
CA ALA A 13 0.03 19.45 5.44
C ALA A 13 1.03 18.40 4.93
N LEU A 14 1.74 18.70 3.86
CA LEU A 14 2.75 17.84 3.27
C LEU A 14 3.97 17.65 4.21
N VAL A 15 4.47 18.74 4.83
CA VAL A 15 5.55 18.66 5.83
C VAL A 15 5.15 17.76 7.00
N ILE A 16 3.92 17.92 7.50
CA ILE A 16 3.38 17.08 8.61
C ILE A 16 3.36 15.60 8.19
N THR A 17 2.82 15.33 7.00
CA THR A 17 2.69 13.96 6.49
C THR A 17 4.06 13.29 6.29
N ILE A 18 5.04 14.01 5.75
CA ILE A 18 6.41 13.50 5.54
C ILE A 18 7.09 13.20 6.87
N ALA A 19 6.99 14.14 7.83
CA ALA A 19 7.58 13.94 9.15
C ALA A 19 6.95 12.77 9.90
N TYR A 20 5.62 12.64 9.83
CA TYR A 20 4.89 11.51 10.36
C TYR A 20 5.35 10.19 9.74
N SER A 21 5.36 10.12 8.40
CA SER A 21 5.76 8.91 7.67
C SER A 21 7.21 8.51 7.95
N TYR A 22 8.13 9.48 8.01
CA TYR A 22 9.54 9.24 8.33
C TYR A 22 9.70 8.65 9.74
N ALA A 23 8.99 9.19 10.73
CA ALA A 23 9.07 8.72 12.10
C ALA A 23 8.45 7.33 12.26
N MET A 24 7.32 7.06 11.59
CA MET A 24 6.67 5.73 11.58
C MET A 24 7.55 4.66 10.93
N GLU A 25 8.24 4.98 9.82
CA GLU A 25 9.19 4.06 9.17
C GLU A 25 10.39 3.71 10.09
N LYS A 26 10.72 4.60 11.04
CA LYS A 26 11.76 4.38 12.06
C LYS A 26 11.24 3.67 13.31
N ASN A 27 9.99 3.23 13.33
CA ASN A 27 9.32 2.61 14.49
C ASN A 27 9.39 3.47 15.76
N GLU A 28 9.27 4.79 15.62
CA GLU A 28 9.27 5.71 16.74
C GLU A 28 7.92 5.67 17.49
N SER A 29 7.96 5.90 18.82
CA SER A 29 6.73 6.05 19.61
C SER A 29 5.91 7.26 19.17
N LEU A 30 4.59 7.26 19.42
CA LEU A 30 3.69 8.33 19.01
C LEU A 30 4.14 9.71 19.55
N GLU A 31 4.66 9.74 20.77
CA GLU A 31 5.21 10.97 21.38
C GLU A 31 6.40 11.51 20.59
N ASN A 32 7.30 10.63 20.15
CA ASN A 32 8.46 11.01 19.32
C ASN A 32 8.00 11.51 17.95
N VAL A 33 6.98 10.89 17.35
CA VAL A 33 6.43 11.31 16.05
C VAL A 33 6.03 12.79 16.07
N VAL A 34 5.38 13.24 17.15
CA VAL A 34 5.01 14.66 17.32
C VAL A 34 6.24 15.57 17.25
N MET A 35 7.36 15.15 17.87
CA MET A 35 8.59 15.96 17.84
C MET A 35 9.20 16.06 16.44
N TYR A 36 9.18 14.99 15.64
CA TYR A 36 9.59 15.05 14.24
C TYR A 36 8.75 16.07 13.45
N VAL A 37 7.44 16.08 13.67
CA VAL A 37 6.53 17.03 13.02
C VAL A 37 6.85 18.48 13.41
N VAL A 38 7.06 18.75 14.71
CA VAL A 38 7.39 20.09 15.20
C VAL A 38 8.72 20.58 14.64
N VAL A 39 9.75 19.72 14.59
CA VAL A 39 11.06 20.05 14.03
C VAL A 39 10.97 20.38 12.53
N ALA A 40 10.24 19.55 11.78
CA ALA A 40 10.06 19.75 10.34
C ALA A 40 9.30 21.04 10.03
N LEU A 41 8.25 21.35 10.80
CA LEU A 41 7.52 22.62 10.67
C LEU A 41 8.39 23.81 11.00
N ALA A 42 9.18 23.78 12.08
CA ALA A 42 10.07 24.87 12.45
C ALA A 42 11.14 25.12 11.36
N ALA A 43 11.73 24.06 10.81
CA ALA A 43 12.70 24.16 9.73
C ALA A 43 12.09 24.71 8.44
N PHE A 44 10.87 24.29 8.09
CA PHE A 44 10.15 24.78 6.92
C PHE A 44 9.74 26.25 7.08
N SER A 45 9.23 26.65 8.25
CA SER A 45 8.88 28.03 8.54
C SER A 45 10.08 28.98 8.46
N ALA A 46 11.27 28.53 8.85
CA ALA A 46 12.51 29.30 8.70
C ALA A 46 12.92 29.53 7.23
N GLN A 47 12.47 28.70 6.31
CA GLN A 47 12.69 28.86 4.86
C GLN A 47 11.69 29.81 4.21
N LEU A 48 10.53 30.02 4.83
CA LEU A 48 9.49 30.94 4.35
C LEU A 48 9.66 32.37 4.87
N ASN A 49 10.74 32.68 5.58
CA ASN A 49 10.98 33.97 6.23
C ASN A 49 9.86 34.38 7.23
N LEU A 50 9.28 33.39 7.93
CA LEU A 50 8.22 33.65 8.87
C LEU A 50 8.67 34.63 9.95
N GLY A 51 7.90 35.69 10.16
CA GLY A 51 8.20 36.73 11.14
C GLY A 51 9.02 37.91 10.57
N THR A 52 9.28 37.94 9.28
CA THR A 52 9.90 39.09 8.56
C THR A 52 8.89 39.77 7.62
N GLU A 53 9.20 40.96 7.12
CA GLU A 53 8.38 41.66 6.12
C GLU A 53 8.32 40.89 4.78
N ASP A 54 9.33 40.06 4.50
CA ASP A 54 9.48 39.26 3.29
C ASP A 54 8.82 37.84 3.43
N PHE A 55 7.83 37.69 4.29
CA PHE A 55 7.14 36.42 4.47
C PHE A 55 6.41 35.95 3.22
N ASP A 56 6.82 34.79 2.69
CA ASP A 56 6.24 34.21 1.48
C ASP A 56 5.00 33.37 1.79
N VAL A 57 3.82 33.99 1.74
CA VAL A 57 2.53 33.31 1.93
C VAL A 57 2.27 32.29 0.82
N ALA A 58 2.73 32.53 -0.42
CA ALA A 58 2.53 31.60 -1.53
C ALA A 58 3.25 30.26 -1.30
N GLY A 59 4.39 30.30 -0.59
CA GLY A 59 5.13 29.10 -0.20
C GLY A 59 4.40 28.17 0.76
N LEU A 60 3.34 28.60 1.44
CA LEU A 60 2.48 27.73 2.26
C LEU A 60 1.58 26.84 1.40
N GLY A 61 1.23 27.30 0.19
CA GLY A 61 0.36 26.61 -0.76
C GLY A 61 1.08 25.55 -1.60
N THR A 62 0.45 25.18 -2.71
CA THR A 62 0.96 24.15 -3.63
C THR A 62 2.31 24.49 -4.25
N THR A 63 2.63 25.75 -4.38
CA THR A 63 3.91 26.23 -4.95
C THR A 63 5.11 25.88 -4.08
N GLY A 64 4.93 25.80 -2.75
CA GLY A 64 5.97 25.42 -1.80
C GLY A 64 6.16 23.92 -1.59
N CYS A 65 5.40 23.06 -2.27
CA CYS A 65 5.40 21.61 -2.03
C CYS A 65 6.79 20.96 -2.12
N PHE A 66 7.63 21.40 -3.08
CA PHE A 66 8.98 20.86 -3.19
C PHE A 66 9.86 21.25 -2.01
N ALA A 67 9.84 22.52 -1.63
CA ALA A 67 10.56 22.98 -0.46
C ALA A 67 10.08 22.22 0.79
N ALA A 68 8.76 22.03 0.92
CA ALA A 68 8.14 21.25 1.99
C ALA A 68 8.66 19.80 2.03
N MET A 69 8.72 19.12 0.88
CA MET A 69 9.22 17.75 0.79
C MET A 69 10.70 17.67 1.15
N PHE A 70 11.51 18.53 0.54
CA PHE A 70 12.95 18.50 0.71
C PHE A 70 13.37 18.89 2.13
N ILE A 71 12.86 20.03 2.62
CA ILE A 71 13.15 20.51 3.97
C ILE A 71 12.55 19.60 5.03
N GLY A 72 11.31 19.12 4.84
CA GLY A 72 10.67 18.16 5.74
C GLY A 72 11.49 16.89 5.91
N TYR A 73 11.93 16.27 4.82
CA TYR A 73 12.76 15.07 4.88
C TYR A 73 14.14 15.32 5.50
N LEU A 74 14.85 16.37 5.05
CA LEU A 74 16.20 16.68 5.55
C LEU A 74 16.19 17.04 7.03
N SER A 75 15.20 17.80 7.48
CA SER A 75 15.06 18.16 8.91
C SER A 75 14.81 16.93 9.78
N CYS A 76 13.98 15.99 9.33
CA CYS A 76 13.75 14.71 10.03
C CYS A 76 15.04 13.87 10.07
N MET A 77 15.79 13.79 8.98
CA MET A 77 17.06 13.07 8.94
C MET A 77 18.10 13.70 9.86
N ALA A 78 18.22 15.03 9.86
CA ALA A 78 19.13 15.77 10.74
C ALA A 78 18.74 15.57 12.22
N PHE A 79 17.45 15.71 12.55
CA PHE A 79 16.94 15.49 13.88
C PHE A 79 17.18 14.06 14.38
N SER A 80 16.93 13.06 13.56
CA SER A 80 17.20 11.65 13.88
C SER A 80 18.68 11.39 14.19
N LYS A 81 19.60 12.04 13.47
CA LYS A 81 21.04 11.95 13.76
C LYS A 81 21.43 12.67 15.05
N LEU A 82 20.88 13.88 15.29
CA LEU A 82 21.16 14.66 16.51
C LEU A 82 20.67 13.97 17.77
N ARG A 83 19.52 13.29 17.71
CA ARG A 83 18.97 12.51 18.83
C ARG A 83 19.89 11.37 19.30
N ARG A 84 20.75 10.85 18.45
CA ARG A 84 21.74 9.82 18.82
C ARG A 84 22.88 10.37 19.66
N CYS A 85 23.01 11.69 19.77
CA CYS A 85 24.05 12.33 20.55
C CYS A 85 23.55 12.60 21.98
N HIS A 86 23.83 11.69 22.92
CA HIS A 86 23.41 11.76 24.33
C HIS A 86 23.72 13.09 25.01
N LYS A 87 24.84 13.76 24.64
CA LYS A 87 25.20 15.06 25.21
C LYS A 87 24.21 16.19 24.88
N LEU A 88 23.51 16.08 23.74
CA LEU A 88 22.52 17.08 23.30
C LEU A 88 21.13 16.83 23.88
N MET A 89 20.90 15.65 24.47
CA MET A 89 19.58 15.23 24.94
C MET A 89 19.26 15.64 26.37
N LEU A 90 20.17 16.31 27.08
CA LEU A 90 19.98 16.78 28.48
C LEU A 90 19.46 15.70 29.46
N GLU A 91 19.80 14.42 29.21
CA GLU A 91 19.27 13.28 29.97
C GLU A 91 19.48 13.37 31.45
N GLN A 92 20.62 13.91 31.88
CA GLN A 92 20.96 14.09 33.31
C GLN A 92 20.06 15.09 34.05
N TYR A 93 19.32 15.94 33.34
CA TYR A 93 18.43 16.95 33.94
C TYR A 93 16.96 16.52 33.93
N THR A 94 16.62 15.37 33.35
CA THR A 94 15.24 14.92 33.18
C THR A 94 14.83 13.81 34.17
N ALA A 95 15.73 13.40 35.05
CA ALA A 95 15.46 12.36 36.05
C ALA A 95 14.34 12.83 37.02
N GLY A 96 13.24 12.05 37.09
CA GLY A 96 12.11 12.34 37.98
C GLY A 96 11.00 13.22 37.40
N MET A 97 11.10 13.63 36.14
CA MET A 97 10.04 14.42 35.46
C MET A 97 9.01 13.50 34.75
N GLY A 98 7.77 14.01 34.60
CA GLY A 98 6.74 13.30 33.80
C GLY A 98 7.12 13.17 32.31
N GLY A 99 6.68 12.08 31.65
CA GLY A 99 7.13 11.69 30.32
C GLY A 99 7.05 12.78 29.25
N GLY A 100 5.97 13.55 29.18
CA GLY A 100 5.81 14.64 28.20
C GLY A 100 6.81 15.79 28.40
N CYS A 101 7.12 16.17 29.64
CA CYS A 101 8.14 17.20 29.95
C CYS A 101 9.54 16.69 29.59
N VAL A 102 9.85 15.45 29.89
CA VAL A 102 11.13 14.81 29.55
C VAL A 102 11.37 14.88 28.05
N LEU A 103 10.36 14.53 27.25
CA LEU A 103 10.43 14.52 25.80
C LEU A 103 10.66 15.94 25.23
N ALA A 104 9.90 16.93 25.71
CA ALA A 104 10.04 18.33 25.28
C ALA A 104 11.45 18.87 25.58
N ILE A 105 12.00 18.64 26.78
CA ILE A 105 13.33 19.11 27.17
C ILE A 105 14.42 18.42 26.33
N ARG A 106 14.32 17.10 26.12
CA ARG A 106 15.28 16.33 25.32
C ARG A 106 15.31 16.77 23.85
N THR A 107 14.21 17.25 23.33
CA THR A 107 14.13 17.65 21.92
C THR A 107 14.46 19.12 21.69
N LEU A 108 14.53 19.97 22.72
CA LEU A 108 14.70 21.41 22.61
C LEU A 108 15.99 21.81 21.87
N ILE A 109 17.14 21.24 22.26
CA ILE A 109 18.43 21.55 21.64
C ILE A 109 18.49 21.04 20.20
N PRO A 110 18.18 19.76 19.87
CA PRO A 110 18.12 19.31 18.49
C PRO A 110 17.16 20.11 17.63
N LEU A 111 15.98 20.50 18.13
CA LEU A 111 15.04 21.39 17.45
C LEU A 111 15.68 22.74 17.10
N GLY A 112 16.29 23.38 18.10
CA GLY A 112 16.95 24.67 17.92
C GLY A 112 18.08 24.61 16.88
N ILE A 113 18.89 23.54 16.89
CA ILE A 113 19.98 23.33 15.93
C ILE A 113 19.42 23.16 14.51
N VAL A 114 18.38 22.36 14.32
CA VAL A 114 17.80 22.10 12.99
C VAL A 114 17.12 23.36 12.45
N ALA A 115 16.34 24.06 13.28
CA ALA A 115 15.66 25.30 12.87
C ALA A 115 16.67 26.43 12.55
N ALA A 116 17.68 26.62 13.43
CA ALA A 116 18.74 27.59 13.19
C ALA A 116 19.60 27.25 11.97
N GLY A 117 19.88 25.96 11.76
CA GLY A 117 20.59 25.48 10.57
C GLY A 117 19.81 25.75 9.28
N SER A 118 18.49 25.50 9.28
CA SER A 118 17.62 25.82 8.17
C SER A 118 17.57 27.31 7.88
N GLY A 119 17.35 28.16 8.89
CA GLY A 119 17.34 29.61 8.75
C GLY A 119 18.71 30.18 8.34
N GLY A 120 19.81 29.63 8.91
CA GLY A 120 21.18 29.99 8.55
C GLY A 120 21.51 29.67 7.09
N LEU A 121 21.04 28.55 6.57
CA LEU A 121 21.16 28.18 5.16
C LEU A 121 20.40 29.17 4.26
N ASN A 122 19.16 29.52 4.64
CA ASN A 122 18.36 30.50 3.95
C ASN A 122 19.08 31.87 3.87
N LEU A 123 19.59 32.35 4.99
CA LEU A 123 20.34 33.61 5.05
C LEU A 123 21.64 33.57 4.21
N LEU A 124 22.34 32.43 4.24
CA LEU A 124 23.58 32.27 3.45
C LEU A 124 23.27 32.30 1.94
N ILE A 125 22.27 31.54 1.49
CA ILE A 125 21.83 31.54 0.09
C ILE A 125 21.36 32.94 -0.31
N GLY A 126 20.55 33.61 0.53
CA GLY A 126 20.05 34.95 0.28
C GLY A 126 21.15 35.98 0.14
N ARG A 127 22.21 35.90 0.94
CA ARG A 127 23.39 36.79 0.83
C ARG A 127 24.20 36.58 -0.45
N ILE A 128 24.31 35.35 -0.93
CA ILE A 128 25.07 35.00 -2.13
C ILE A 128 24.28 35.33 -3.40
N THR A 129 22.99 35.03 -3.42
CA THR A 129 22.15 35.07 -4.63
C THR A 129 21.23 36.28 -4.69
N GLY A 130 21.04 37.00 -3.58
CA GLY A 130 20.02 38.04 -3.44
C GLY A 130 18.60 37.50 -3.27
N ILE A 131 18.41 36.17 -3.20
CA ILE A 131 17.10 35.51 -3.17
C ILE A 131 16.97 34.72 -1.89
N TYR A 132 15.99 35.07 -1.06
CA TYR A 132 15.69 34.41 0.20
C TYR A 132 14.57 33.41 0.02
N GLY A 133 14.73 32.26 0.66
CA GLY A 133 13.78 31.14 0.59
C GLY A 133 14.15 30.09 -0.46
N CYS A 134 14.14 28.82 -0.03
CA CYS A 134 14.47 27.69 -0.89
C CYS A 134 13.55 27.60 -2.11
N TYR A 135 12.27 27.91 -1.94
CA TYR A 135 11.28 27.92 -3.01
C TYR A 135 11.60 28.98 -4.09
N GLN A 136 11.85 30.25 -3.69
CA GLN A 136 12.16 31.35 -4.61
C GLN A 136 13.48 31.10 -5.32
N TRP A 137 14.48 30.56 -4.64
CA TRP A 137 15.78 30.22 -5.22
C TRP A 137 15.66 29.15 -6.31
N PHE A 138 14.89 28.09 -6.07
CA PHE A 138 14.60 27.07 -7.08
C PHE A 138 13.93 27.67 -8.33
N ASN A 139 12.90 28.48 -8.12
CA ASN A 139 12.19 29.12 -9.22
C ASN A 139 13.13 30.01 -10.07
N HIS A 140 14.01 30.76 -9.41
CA HIS A 140 14.94 31.64 -10.10
C HIS A 140 15.97 30.88 -10.95
N ILE A 141 16.52 29.77 -10.44
CA ILE A 141 17.45 28.93 -11.22
C ILE A 141 16.76 28.38 -12.47
N PHE A 142 15.56 27.85 -12.32
CA PHE A 142 14.80 27.33 -13.44
C PHE A 142 14.44 28.43 -14.45
N TYR A 143 14.02 29.58 -13.97
CA TYR A 143 13.73 30.72 -14.81
C TYR A 143 14.95 31.11 -15.66
N ALA A 144 16.10 31.30 -15.02
CA ALA A 144 17.35 31.68 -15.70
C ALA A 144 17.80 30.61 -16.72
N ALA A 145 17.68 29.32 -16.38
CA ALA A 145 18.01 28.23 -17.29
C ALA A 145 17.09 28.19 -18.51
N CYS A 146 15.77 28.31 -18.33
CA CYS A 146 14.82 28.32 -19.44
C CYS A 146 14.98 29.57 -20.33
N GLN A 147 15.24 30.75 -19.75
CA GLN A 147 15.40 32.00 -20.48
C GLN A 147 16.63 31.98 -21.40
N ASN A 148 17.77 31.46 -20.92
CA ASN A 148 19.01 31.40 -21.73
C ASN A 148 18.87 30.48 -22.96
N ILE A 149 17.95 29.49 -22.96
CA ILE A 149 17.77 28.57 -24.08
C ILE A 149 16.67 29.03 -25.04
N ALA A 150 15.72 29.86 -24.57
CA ALA A 150 14.64 30.40 -25.39
C ALA A 150 15.16 31.23 -26.59
N ASP A 151 16.32 31.86 -26.43
CA ASP A 151 16.93 32.71 -27.45
C ASP A 151 17.48 31.93 -28.65
N TYR A 152 17.66 30.62 -28.58
CA TYR A 152 18.30 29.83 -29.66
C TYR A 152 17.30 29.21 -30.65
N SER A 153 16.21 28.63 -30.17
CA SER A 153 15.26 27.91 -31.05
C SER A 153 13.93 27.69 -30.36
N ASN A 154 12.81 28.04 -31.04
CA ASN A 154 11.46 27.77 -30.55
C ASN A 154 11.21 26.27 -30.32
N PHE A 155 11.79 25.38 -31.15
CA PHE A 155 11.71 23.94 -30.93
C PHE A 155 12.46 23.49 -29.69
N LEU A 156 13.72 23.87 -29.53
CA LEU A 156 14.55 23.43 -28.40
C LEU A 156 14.04 24.00 -27.08
N SER A 157 13.61 25.25 -27.05
CA SER A 157 13.08 25.89 -25.86
C SER A 157 11.73 25.28 -25.44
N GLY A 158 10.84 24.97 -26.39
CA GLY A 158 9.60 24.25 -26.11
C GLY A 158 9.81 22.82 -25.63
N LEU A 159 10.82 22.15 -26.18
CA LEU A 159 11.22 20.80 -25.74
C LEU A 159 11.71 20.83 -24.28
N LEU A 160 12.61 21.78 -23.96
CA LEU A 160 13.15 21.94 -22.61
C LEU A 160 12.05 22.32 -21.62
N TYR A 161 11.19 23.29 -22.00
CA TYR A 161 10.04 23.66 -21.17
C TYR A 161 9.15 22.45 -20.86
N THR A 162 8.78 21.68 -21.89
CA THR A 162 7.95 20.47 -21.74
C THR A 162 8.61 19.46 -20.80
N PHE A 163 9.91 19.21 -20.99
CA PHE A 163 10.67 18.31 -20.14
C PHE A 163 10.71 18.80 -18.69
N ALA A 164 11.07 20.08 -18.48
CA ALA A 164 11.22 20.67 -17.15
C ALA A 164 9.89 20.67 -16.38
N VAL A 165 8.79 21.11 -17.00
CA VAL A 165 7.46 21.14 -16.36
C VAL A 165 7.06 19.74 -15.89
N ASN A 166 7.21 18.72 -16.73
CA ASN A 166 6.79 17.35 -16.36
C ASN A 166 7.75 16.70 -15.37
N LEU A 167 9.05 17.01 -15.44
CA LEU A 167 10.02 16.58 -14.43
C LEU A 167 9.70 17.21 -13.05
N MET A 168 9.38 18.50 -13.01
CA MET A 168 8.95 19.16 -11.78
C MET A 168 7.69 18.52 -11.19
N TRP A 169 6.69 18.27 -12.02
CA TRP A 169 5.47 17.58 -11.61
C TRP A 169 5.73 16.18 -11.06
N PHE A 170 6.68 15.46 -11.62
CA PHE A 170 7.08 14.15 -11.09
C PHE A 170 7.60 14.23 -9.65
N PHE A 171 8.26 15.34 -9.29
CA PHE A 171 8.71 15.62 -7.93
C PHE A 171 7.64 16.34 -7.06
N GLY A 172 6.39 16.43 -7.52
CA GLY A 172 5.31 17.07 -6.77
C GLY A 172 5.29 18.60 -6.86
N LEU A 173 6.10 19.17 -7.75
CA LEU A 173 6.11 20.60 -8.04
C LEU A 173 5.07 20.94 -9.10
N HIS A 174 4.29 21.99 -8.91
CA HIS A 174 3.36 22.45 -9.92
C HIS A 174 4.10 23.21 -11.04
N GLY A 175 4.84 22.43 -11.89
CA GLY A 175 5.74 22.98 -12.89
C GLY A 175 5.08 23.99 -13.84
N SER A 176 3.82 23.77 -14.22
CA SER A 176 3.07 24.68 -15.09
C SER A 176 2.89 26.06 -14.47
N HIS A 177 2.61 26.15 -13.15
CA HIS A 177 2.49 27.45 -12.47
C HIS A 177 3.84 28.11 -12.23
N ILE A 178 4.84 27.31 -11.84
CA ILE A 178 6.19 27.83 -11.59
C ILE A 178 6.78 28.44 -12.85
N LEU A 179 6.61 27.79 -14.00
CA LEU A 179 7.18 28.22 -15.27
C LEU A 179 6.18 28.99 -16.17
N GLU A 180 4.99 29.37 -15.64
CA GLU A 180 3.97 30.07 -16.41
C GLU A 180 4.48 31.42 -16.92
N ALA A 181 5.15 32.21 -16.07
CA ALA A 181 5.75 33.46 -16.45
C ALA A 181 6.81 33.31 -17.56
N VAL A 182 7.59 32.22 -17.50
CA VAL A 182 8.57 31.86 -18.55
C VAL A 182 7.85 31.51 -19.86
N ALA A 183 6.78 30.73 -19.81
CA ALA A 183 6.02 30.37 -20.99
C ALA A 183 5.40 31.59 -21.69
N VAL A 184 4.72 32.43 -20.93
CA VAL A 184 4.05 33.62 -21.46
C VAL A 184 5.04 34.64 -22.01
N HIS A 185 6.16 34.86 -21.28
CA HIS A 185 7.15 35.85 -21.69
C HIS A 185 7.97 35.41 -22.93
N ASN A 186 8.40 34.14 -22.97
CA ASN A 186 9.31 33.67 -24.01
C ASN A 186 8.59 33.14 -25.26
N PHE A 187 7.37 32.58 -25.11
CA PHE A 187 6.66 31.94 -26.21
C PHE A 187 5.34 32.64 -26.56
N GLY A 188 4.84 33.51 -25.69
CA GLY A 188 3.50 34.08 -25.80
C GLY A 188 2.39 33.09 -25.44
N VAL A 189 1.19 33.63 -25.24
CA VAL A 189 -0.01 32.81 -25.00
C VAL A 189 -0.44 32.14 -26.31
N THR A 190 -0.54 32.94 -27.37
CA THR A 190 -0.76 32.55 -28.76
C THR A 190 0.10 33.44 -29.65
N GLY A 191 0.33 33.08 -30.90
CA GLY A 191 1.11 33.94 -31.78
C GLY A 191 1.56 33.28 -33.07
N ASN A 192 2.51 33.95 -33.77
CA ASN A 192 3.05 33.49 -35.06
C ASN A 192 4.13 32.40 -34.92
N VAL A 193 4.37 31.90 -33.71
CA VAL A 193 5.35 30.84 -33.43
C VAL A 193 4.66 29.50 -33.24
N VAL A 194 5.34 28.42 -33.59
CA VAL A 194 4.78 27.06 -33.50
C VAL A 194 4.49 26.67 -32.05
N PHE A 195 5.49 26.85 -31.18
CA PHE A 195 5.31 26.54 -29.75
C PHE A 195 4.89 27.80 -28.99
N SER A 196 3.75 27.75 -28.36
CA SER A 196 3.16 28.76 -27.48
C SER A 196 2.59 28.11 -26.22
N LYS A 197 2.17 28.92 -25.23
CA LYS A 197 1.50 28.39 -24.02
C LYS A 197 0.25 27.59 -24.39
N ALA A 198 -0.59 28.11 -25.28
CA ALA A 198 -1.78 27.42 -25.77
C ALA A 198 -1.45 26.10 -26.46
N PHE A 199 -0.35 26.05 -27.22
CA PHE A 199 0.12 24.81 -27.83
C PHE A 199 0.44 23.73 -26.78
N TYR A 200 1.15 24.12 -25.72
CA TYR A 200 1.48 23.22 -24.61
C TYR A 200 0.21 22.69 -23.93
N ASP A 201 -0.70 23.58 -23.56
CA ASP A 201 -1.92 23.20 -22.84
C ASP A 201 -2.82 22.26 -23.65
N VAL A 202 -2.92 22.46 -24.97
CA VAL A 202 -3.83 21.70 -25.86
C VAL A 202 -3.22 20.39 -26.32
N TYR A 203 -1.94 20.35 -26.73
CA TYR A 203 -1.36 19.18 -27.39
C TYR A 203 -0.39 18.38 -26.52
N VAL A 204 0.08 18.95 -25.42
CA VAL A 204 1.08 18.31 -24.55
C VAL A 204 0.44 17.89 -23.21
N ALA A 205 -0.23 18.82 -22.52
CA ALA A 205 -0.81 18.58 -21.21
C ALA A 205 -2.22 17.93 -21.28
N MET A 206 -2.41 16.99 -22.19
CA MET A 206 -3.69 16.29 -22.37
C MET A 206 -4.04 15.43 -21.15
N GLY A 207 -5.13 15.76 -20.48
CA GLY A 207 -5.52 15.14 -19.21
C GLY A 207 -4.71 15.66 -18.02
N GLY A 208 -3.93 16.73 -18.20
CA GLY A 208 -2.97 17.26 -17.23
C GLY A 208 -1.53 16.85 -17.51
N CYS A 209 -0.61 17.16 -16.60
CA CYS A 209 0.80 16.85 -16.75
C CYS A 209 1.05 15.35 -16.89
N GLY A 210 2.13 14.98 -17.60
CA GLY A 210 2.41 13.59 -17.93
C GLY A 210 1.53 13.02 -19.04
N THR A 211 0.69 13.84 -19.70
CA THR A 211 -0.31 13.38 -20.69
C THR A 211 -1.19 12.29 -20.11
N THR A 212 -1.70 12.53 -18.90
CA THR A 212 -2.36 11.50 -18.06
C THR A 212 -3.65 10.94 -18.63
N VAL A 213 -4.27 11.57 -19.64
CA VAL A 213 -5.37 10.94 -20.39
C VAL A 213 -4.92 9.62 -21.05
N SER A 214 -3.65 9.52 -21.50
CA SER A 214 -3.10 8.28 -22.05
C SER A 214 -2.99 7.19 -20.98
N VAL A 215 -2.56 7.55 -19.76
CA VAL A 215 -2.53 6.64 -18.61
C VAL A 215 -3.93 6.17 -18.25
N LEU A 216 -4.88 7.10 -18.16
CA LEU A 216 -6.28 6.80 -17.86
C LEU A 216 -6.83 5.75 -18.83
N ILE A 217 -6.71 6.00 -20.13
CA ILE A 217 -7.22 5.08 -21.16
C ILE A 217 -6.49 3.73 -21.10
N ALA A 218 -5.16 3.72 -20.93
CA ALA A 218 -4.40 2.48 -20.78
C ALA A 218 -4.88 1.65 -19.59
N LEU A 219 -5.14 2.28 -18.44
CA LEU A 219 -5.63 1.61 -17.23
C LEU A 219 -7.05 1.07 -17.41
N LEU A 220 -7.94 1.83 -18.04
CA LEU A 220 -9.32 1.40 -18.31
C LEU A 220 -9.41 0.25 -19.30
N LEU A 221 -8.52 0.21 -20.31
CA LEU A 221 -8.52 -0.83 -21.33
C LEU A 221 -7.82 -2.12 -20.86
N PHE A 222 -6.68 -2.01 -20.20
CA PHE A 222 -5.80 -3.15 -19.93
C PHE A 222 -5.80 -3.61 -18.46
N PHE A 223 -6.24 -2.76 -17.50
CA PHE A 223 -6.18 -3.04 -16.07
C PHE A 223 -7.54 -2.87 -15.36
N ARG A 224 -8.63 -2.91 -16.11
CA ARG A 224 -9.99 -2.60 -15.62
C ARG A 224 -10.43 -3.42 -14.40
N LYS A 225 -10.02 -4.68 -14.31
CA LYS A 225 -10.39 -5.58 -13.22
C LYS A 225 -9.58 -5.33 -11.95
N GLU A 226 -8.48 -4.64 -12.04
CA GLU A 226 -7.55 -4.37 -10.96
C GLU A 226 -7.93 -3.13 -10.16
N ARG A 227 -7.32 -2.99 -8.98
CA ARG A 227 -7.53 -1.82 -8.12
C ARG A 227 -7.18 -0.51 -8.85
N THR A 228 -6.08 -0.49 -9.59
CA THR A 228 -5.64 0.66 -10.39
C THR A 228 -6.66 1.05 -11.46
N GLY A 229 -7.25 0.09 -12.16
CA GLY A 229 -8.29 0.34 -13.14
C GLY A 229 -9.61 0.84 -12.53
N LYS A 230 -9.97 0.37 -11.33
CA LYS A 230 -11.15 0.87 -10.60
C LYS A 230 -10.93 2.33 -10.15
N LEU A 231 -9.73 2.66 -9.65
CA LEU A 231 -9.36 4.04 -9.31
C LEU A 231 -9.33 4.96 -10.54
N ALA A 232 -8.82 4.46 -11.68
CA ALA A 232 -8.85 5.18 -12.95
C ALA A 232 -10.30 5.49 -13.37
N GLY A 233 -11.23 4.55 -13.17
CA GLY A 233 -12.65 4.78 -13.40
C GLY A 233 -13.22 5.95 -12.59
N LEU A 234 -12.85 6.06 -11.31
CA LEU A 234 -13.26 7.18 -10.45
C LEU A 234 -12.63 8.51 -10.88
N ALA A 235 -11.36 8.48 -11.29
CA ALA A 235 -10.63 9.67 -11.75
C ALA A 235 -11.01 10.12 -13.17
N SER A 236 -11.79 9.34 -13.93
CA SER A 236 -12.12 9.63 -15.33
C SER A 236 -12.75 11.01 -15.51
N PHE A 237 -13.67 11.37 -14.63
CA PHE A 237 -14.36 12.65 -14.70
C PHE A 237 -13.39 13.84 -14.58
N THR A 238 -12.47 13.81 -13.64
CA THR A 238 -11.53 14.91 -13.40
C THR A 238 -10.49 15.01 -14.51
N VAL A 239 -9.94 13.87 -14.96
CA VAL A 239 -8.92 13.82 -16.02
C VAL A 239 -9.43 14.33 -17.37
N VAL A 240 -10.73 14.13 -17.69
CA VAL A 240 -11.34 14.69 -18.91
C VAL A 240 -11.23 16.21 -18.93
N PHE A 241 -11.28 16.88 -17.78
CA PHE A 241 -11.11 18.32 -17.61
C PHE A 241 -9.67 18.74 -17.29
N ASN A 242 -8.70 17.90 -17.59
CA ASN A 242 -7.27 18.10 -17.35
C ASN A 242 -6.87 18.23 -15.86
N LEU A 243 -7.72 17.78 -14.94
CA LEU A 243 -7.45 17.70 -13.50
C LEU A 243 -6.98 16.28 -13.16
N ASN A 244 -5.69 16.09 -13.02
CA ASN A 244 -5.07 14.77 -12.91
C ASN A 244 -4.66 14.36 -11.49
N GLU A 245 -4.87 15.20 -10.49
CA GLU A 245 -4.43 14.98 -9.12
C GLU A 245 -4.98 13.68 -8.54
N MET A 246 -6.26 13.39 -8.79
CA MET A 246 -6.91 12.16 -8.33
C MET A 246 -6.26 10.91 -8.93
N LEU A 247 -5.83 10.98 -10.20
CA LEU A 247 -5.16 9.87 -10.87
C LEU A 247 -3.71 9.73 -10.40
N THR A 248 -2.96 10.84 -10.35
CA THR A 248 -1.51 10.85 -10.08
C THR A 248 -1.14 10.56 -8.64
N PHE A 249 -2.01 10.94 -7.70
CA PHE A 249 -1.84 10.64 -6.27
C PHE A 249 -2.58 9.38 -5.83
N GLY A 250 -3.73 9.07 -6.42
CA GLY A 250 -4.49 7.86 -6.11
C GLY A 250 -3.82 6.58 -6.62
N ILE A 251 -3.17 6.66 -7.78
CA ILE A 251 -2.22 5.69 -8.28
C ILE A 251 -0.85 6.33 -8.08
N PRO A 252 0.07 5.78 -7.27
CA PRO A 252 1.33 6.44 -6.94
C PRO A 252 2.21 6.57 -8.19
N ILE A 253 1.92 7.57 -9.04
CA ILE A 253 2.68 7.90 -10.25
C ILE A 253 3.84 8.82 -9.86
N ILE A 254 3.55 9.82 -9.03
CA ILE A 254 4.53 10.78 -8.50
C ILE A 254 5.55 10.04 -7.62
N LEU A 255 6.83 10.35 -7.79
CA LEU A 255 7.96 9.72 -7.11
C LEU A 255 8.12 8.21 -7.35
N ASN A 256 7.41 7.65 -8.32
CA ASN A 256 7.57 6.25 -8.70
C ASN A 256 8.66 6.12 -9.78
N PRO A 257 9.84 5.56 -9.47
CA PRO A 257 10.97 5.54 -10.40
C PRO A 257 10.67 4.78 -11.70
N ILE A 258 9.75 3.82 -11.69
CA ILE A 258 9.32 3.07 -12.88
C ILE A 258 8.50 3.98 -13.81
N LEU A 259 7.65 4.83 -13.25
CA LEU A 259 6.77 5.70 -14.01
C LEU A 259 7.40 7.06 -14.33
N LEU A 260 8.58 7.39 -13.78
CA LEU A 260 9.33 8.62 -14.11
C LEU A 260 9.52 8.75 -15.62
N VAL A 261 10.03 7.71 -16.25
CA VAL A 261 10.37 7.73 -17.68
C VAL A 261 9.15 8.03 -18.55
N PRO A 262 8.03 7.27 -18.45
CA PRO A 262 6.87 7.59 -19.27
C PRO A 262 6.18 8.89 -18.86
N PHE A 263 6.17 9.27 -17.58
CA PHE A 263 5.55 10.52 -17.13
C PHE A 263 6.23 11.77 -17.72
N VAL A 264 7.55 11.76 -17.81
CA VAL A 264 8.32 12.88 -18.34
C VAL A 264 8.43 12.84 -19.87
N LEU A 265 8.62 11.66 -20.46
CA LEU A 265 8.90 11.56 -21.90
C LEU A 265 7.64 11.45 -22.76
N THR A 266 6.51 10.99 -22.27
CA THR A 266 5.26 10.97 -23.07
C THR A 266 4.85 12.38 -23.53
N PRO A 267 4.81 13.41 -22.65
CA PRO A 267 4.58 14.78 -23.08
C PRO A 267 5.58 15.28 -24.13
N VAL A 268 6.86 14.88 -24.02
CA VAL A 268 7.90 15.21 -25.01
C VAL A 268 7.59 14.56 -26.37
N VAL A 269 7.14 13.31 -26.38
CA VAL A 269 6.70 12.63 -27.62
C VAL A 269 5.49 13.35 -28.23
N CYS A 270 4.48 13.67 -27.42
CA CYS A 270 3.30 14.43 -27.88
C CYS A 270 3.70 15.81 -28.43
N TYR A 271 4.61 16.49 -27.77
CA TYR A 271 5.19 17.75 -28.21
C TYR A 271 5.83 17.61 -29.60
N CYS A 272 6.73 16.64 -29.78
CA CYS A 272 7.40 16.42 -31.06
C CYS A 272 6.42 16.08 -32.19
N LEU A 273 5.41 15.25 -31.93
CA LEU A 273 4.39 14.89 -32.90
C LEU A 273 3.55 16.09 -33.34
N ALA A 274 3.07 16.88 -32.37
CA ALA A 274 2.28 18.07 -32.65
C ALA A 274 3.11 19.16 -33.34
N TYR A 275 4.35 19.37 -32.90
CA TYR A 275 5.28 20.32 -33.53
C TYR A 275 5.57 19.94 -34.99
N ALA A 276 5.89 18.68 -35.26
CA ALA A 276 6.09 18.17 -36.62
C ALA A 276 4.84 18.34 -37.48
N ALA A 277 3.65 18.03 -36.95
CA ALA A 277 2.38 18.23 -37.67
C ALA A 277 2.16 19.70 -38.05
N THR A 278 2.59 20.64 -37.19
CA THR A 278 2.49 22.09 -37.48
C THR A 278 3.52 22.51 -38.53
N VAL A 279 4.77 22.09 -38.41
CA VAL A 279 5.83 22.43 -39.39
C VAL A 279 5.51 21.85 -40.78
N CYS A 280 4.96 20.66 -40.85
CA CYS A 280 4.51 20.04 -42.12
C CYS A 280 3.23 20.66 -42.68
N GLY A 281 2.65 21.67 -42.06
CA GLY A 281 1.44 22.35 -42.54
C GLY A 281 0.14 21.56 -42.37
N PHE A 282 0.17 20.39 -41.68
CA PHE A 282 -1.03 19.63 -41.36
C PHE A 282 -1.86 20.34 -40.29
N LEU A 283 -1.23 20.81 -39.21
CA LEU A 283 -1.86 21.57 -38.13
C LEU A 283 -1.58 23.05 -38.32
N PRO A 284 -2.58 23.96 -38.26
CA PRO A 284 -2.32 25.41 -38.30
C PRO A 284 -1.63 25.88 -36.99
N VAL A 285 -0.86 26.94 -37.09
CA VAL A 285 -0.34 27.65 -35.90
C VAL A 285 -1.53 28.18 -35.09
N LEU A 286 -1.47 28.03 -33.76
CA LEU A 286 -2.58 28.38 -32.90
C LEU A 286 -2.69 29.90 -32.72
N THR A 287 -3.86 30.43 -33.07
CA THR A 287 -4.20 31.86 -32.95
C THR A 287 -5.23 32.14 -31.87
N HIS A 288 -5.91 31.08 -31.39
CA HIS A 288 -6.97 31.20 -30.39
C HIS A 288 -6.51 30.61 -29.06
N GLU A 289 -6.73 31.34 -28.00
CA GLU A 289 -6.56 30.87 -26.64
C GLU A 289 -7.75 29.98 -26.26
N VAL A 290 -7.49 28.84 -25.66
CA VAL A 290 -8.49 27.92 -25.11
C VAL A 290 -8.19 27.71 -23.64
N VAL A 291 -9.24 27.69 -22.82
CA VAL A 291 -9.09 27.42 -21.39
C VAL A 291 -8.40 26.08 -21.21
N TRP A 292 -7.34 26.03 -20.40
CA TRP A 292 -6.53 24.83 -20.16
C TRP A 292 -7.35 23.61 -19.70
N SER A 293 -8.49 23.84 -19.03
CA SER A 293 -9.41 22.79 -18.57
C SER A 293 -10.37 22.29 -19.66
N ALA A 294 -10.24 22.75 -20.91
CA ALA A 294 -11.10 22.26 -21.99
C ALA A 294 -10.86 20.77 -22.24
N PRO A 295 -11.93 19.96 -22.34
CA PRO A 295 -11.79 18.53 -22.61
C PRO A 295 -10.99 18.24 -23.87
N VAL A 296 -10.19 17.16 -23.82
CA VAL A 296 -9.47 16.68 -24.99
C VAL A 296 -10.43 16.38 -26.15
N GLY A 297 -10.04 16.73 -27.36
CA GLY A 297 -10.91 16.73 -28.54
C GLY A 297 -11.55 18.09 -28.76
N ILE A 298 -12.30 18.58 -27.79
CA ILE A 298 -12.92 19.93 -27.86
C ILE A 298 -11.84 21.02 -27.85
N GLY A 299 -10.86 20.93 -26.94
CA GLY A 299 -9.73 21.86 -26.87
C GLY A 299 -8.93 21.88 -28.18
N GLY A 300 -8.65 20.72 -28.78
CA GLY A 300 -7.95 20.61 -30.06
C GLY A 300 -8.70 21.25 -31.23
N TYR A 301 -10.02 21.08 -31.27
CA TYR A 301 -10.86 21.69 -32.30
C TYR A 301 -10.93 23.22 -32.13
N LEU A 302 -11.21 23.68 -30.91
CA LEU A 302 -11.36 25.13 -30.65
C LEU A 302 -10.05 25.89 -30.88
N ALA A 303 -8.90 25.33 -30.49
CA ALA A 303 -7.61 25.97 -30.67
C ALA A 303 -7.17 26.05 -32.13
N SER A 304 -7.42 25.00 -32.93
CA SER A 304 -7.00 24.90 -34.33
C SER A 304 -8.04 25.37 -35.33
N GLY A 305 -9.30 25.53 -34.92
CA GLY A 305 -10.44 25.78 -35.83
C GLY A 305 -10.70 24.63 -36.80
N SER A 306 -10.12 23.43 -36.59
CA SER A 306 -10.15 22.34 -37.52
C SER A 306 -10.20 20.95 -36.84
N TRP A 307 -10.84 19.97 -37.50
CA TRP A 307 -10.79 18.57 -37.06
C TRP A 307 -9.37 17.99 -37.00
N LYS A 308 -8.40 18.59 -37.71
CA LYS A 308 -6.99 18.19 -37.69
C LYS A 308 -6.39 18.31 -36.28
N GLY A 309 -6.85 19.27 -35.48
CA GLY A 309 -6.45 19.39 -34.06
C GLY A 309 -6.87 18.18 -33.25
N ILE A 310 -8.09 17.66 -33.45
CA ILE A 310 -8.56 16.44 -32.81
C ILE A 310 -7.69 15.23 -33.25
N ALA A 311 -7.38 15.14 -34.54
CA ALA A 311 -6.57 14.05 -35.08
C ALA A 311 -5.16 14.02 -34.46
N VAL A 312 -4.50 15.19 -34.31
CA VAL A 312 -3.18 15.30 -33.66
C VAL A 312 -3.26 14.87 -32.19
N GLN A 313 -4.29 15.29 -31.46
CA GLN A 313 -4.51 14.85 -30.08
C GLN A 313 -4.70 13.32 -30.01
N ALA A 314 -5.52 12.74 -30.88
CA ALA A 314 -5.76 11.31 -30.92
C ALA A 314 -4.48 10.49 -31.19
N VAL A 315 -3.63 10.96 -32.13
CA VAL A 315 -2.32 10.34 -32.42
C VAL A 315 -1.40 10.46 -31.22
N GLY A 316 -1.35 11.62 -30.56
CA GLY A 316 -0.57 11.84 -29.33
C GLY A 316 -1.00 10.92 -28.20
N ILE A 317 -2.31 10.77 -27.97
CA ILE A 317 -2.87 9.86 -26.95
C ILE A 317 -2.50 8.41 -27.26
N LEU A 318 -2.66 7.98 -28.51
CA LEU A 318 -2.30 6.62 -28.92
C LEU A 318 -0.81 6.34 -28.70
N ALA A 319 0.06 7.26 -29.10
CA ALA A 319 1.49 7.17 -28.85
C ALA A 319 1.79 7.10 -27.34
N GLY A 320 1.10 7.93 -26.54
CA GLY A 320 1.21 7.91 -25.10
C GLY A 320 0.79 6.58 -24.47
N ILE A 321 -0.34 5.99 -24.91
CA ILE A 321 -0.79 4.67 -24.45
C ILE A 321 0.28 3.61 -24.74
N LEU A 322 0.79 3.57 -25.95
CA LEU A 322 1.83 2.61 -26.35
C LEU A 322 3.11 2.79 -25.55
N PHE A 323 3.47 4.03 -25.24
CA PHE A 323 4.67 4.32 -24.45
C PHE A 323 4.51 4.01 -22.97
N TYR A 324 3.34 4.29 -22.36
CA TYR A 324 3.06 3.97 -20.96
C TYR A 324 2.88 2.47 -20.68
N LEU A 325 2.30 1.72 -21.61
CA LEU A 325 1.86 0.35 -21.37
C LEU A 325 2.94 -0.60 -20.83
N PRO A 326 4.18 -0.63 -21.36
CA PRO A 326 5.24 -1.49 -20.80
C PRO A 326 5.61 -1.12 -19.38
N PHE A 327 5.64 0.17 -19.03
CA PHE A 327 5.98 0.64 -17.70
C PHE A 327 4.85 0.37 -16.68
N LEU A 328 3.59 0.52 -17.09
CA LEU A 328 2.45 0.16 -16.25
C LEU A 328 2.45 -1.34 -15.93
N LYS A 329 2.73 -2.21 -16.92
CA LYS A 329 2.88 -3.65 -16.70
C LYS A 329 4.06 -3.97 -15.76
N MET A 330 5.18 -3.26 -15.93
CA MET A 330 6.35 -3.43 -15.07
C MET A 330 6.05 -2.97 -13.63
N ASN A 331 5.40 -1.83 -13.46
CA ASN A 331 4.98 -1.32 -12.15
C ASN A 331 4.05 -2.31 -11.44
N GLN A 332 3.05 -2.83 -12.14
CA GLN A 332 2.14 -3.83 -11.60
C GLN A 332 2.87 -5.10 -11.14
N ARG A 333 3.78 -5.62 -11.96
CA ARG A 333 4.60 -6.79 -11.58
C ARG A 333 5.42 -6.51 -10.31
N MET A 334 5.97 -5.31 -10.20
CA MET A 334 6.75 -4.90 -9.02
C MET A 334 5.86 -4.78 -7.77
N GLU A 335 4.65 -4.23 -7.89
CA GLU A 335 3.70 -4.14 -6.77
C GLU A 335 3.28 -5.53 -6.29
N VAL A 336 2.95 -6.45 -7.23
CA VAL A 336 2.64 -7.84 -6.90
C VAL A 336 3.83 -8.54 -6.22
N TYR A 337 5.04 -8.32 -6.72
CA TYR A 337 6.25 -8.88 -6.12
C TYR A 337 6.47 -8.38 -4.68
N LYS A 338 6.40 -7.06 -4.48
CA LYS A 338 6.49 -6.45 -3.13
C LYS A 338 5.44 -7.00 -2.17
N ALA A 339 4.20 -7.10 -2.64
CA ALA A 339 3.11 -7.63 -1.83
C ALA A 339 3.34 -9.11 -1.45
N LYS A 340 3.86 -9.94 -2.38
CA LYS A 340 4.27 -11.32 -2.06
C LYS A 340 5.37 -11.37 -0.99
N CYS A 341 6.39 -10.50 -1.10
CA CYS A 341 7.44 -10.42 -0.09
C CYS A 341 6.86 -10.05 1.29
N HIS A 342 5.94 -9.09 1.36
CA HIS A 342 5.31 -8.71 2.62
C HIS A 342 4.45 -9.85 3.21
N VAL A 343 3.78 -10.65 2.36
CA VAL A 343 3.05 -11.85 2.84
C VAL A 343 4.03 -12.87 3.43
N GLN A 344 5.21 -13.08 2.82
CA GLN A 344 6.22 -13.98 3.38
C GLN A 344 6.77 -13.47 4.73
N VAL A 345 7.00 -12.17 4.85
CA VAL A 345 7.41 -11.56 6.13
C VAL A 345 6.31 -11.75 7.18
N LEU A 346 5.04 -11.54 6.82
CA LEU A 346 3.90 -11.77 7.73
C LEU A 346 3.83 -13.23 8.21
N ILE A 347 4.04 -14.18 7.30
CA ILE A 347 4.07 -15.62 7.64
C ILE A 347 5.22 -15.92 8.60
N HIS A 348 6.41 -15.39 8.33
CA HIS A 348 7.58 -15.60 9.19
C HIS A 348 7.37 -15.01 10.59
N GLU A 349 6.85 -13.77 10.69
CA GLU A 349 6.53 -13.16 11.98
C GLU A 349 5.43 -13.93 12.74
N LEU A 350 4.48 -14.55 12.02
CA LEU A 350 3.47 -15.40 12.64
C LEU A 350 4.12 -16.66 13.25
N GLN A 351 4.96 -17.35 12.48
CA GLN A 351 5.65 -18.57 12.93
C GLN A 351 6.56 -18.30 14.14
N GLU A 352 7.33 -17.20 14.14
CA GLU A 352 8.16 -16.82 15.30
C GLU A 352 7.33 -16.56 16.57
N LYS A 353 6.12 -16.04 16.42
CA LYS A 353 5.25 -15.74 17.57
C LYS A 353 4.47 -16.97 18.05
N GLU A 354 4.14 -17.90 17.16
CA GLU A 354 3.59 -19.21 17.55
C GLU A 354 4.55 -19.94 18.48
N GLU A 355 5.88 -19.88 18.22
CA GLU A 355 6.90 -20.45 19.11
C GLU A 355 7.02 -19.72 20.47
N GLN A 356 6.66 -18.44 20.55
CA GLN A 356 6.81 -17.59 21.76
C GLN A 356 5.53 -17.50 22.62
N ILE A 357 4.43 -18.14 22.22
CA ILE A 357 3.11 -18.09 22.92
C ILE A 357 2.54 -16.65 23.01
N ASP A 358 3.01 -15.73 22.15
CA ASP A 358 2.55 -14.36 22.14
C ASP A 358 1.51 -14.16 21.02
N GLN A 359 0.33 -13.63 21.35
CA GLN A 359 -0.71 -13.42 20.34
C GLN A 359 -0.32 -12.26 19.42
N PRO A 360 -0.10 -12.50 18.13
CA PRO A 360 0.27 -11.46 17.20
C PRO A 360 -0.89 -10.48 16.95
N VAL A 361 -0.61 -9.18 16.94
CA VAL A 361 -1.63 -8.14 16.71
C VAL A 361 -1.36 -7.45 15.37
N PHE A 362 -1.47 -8.18 14.26
CA PHE A 362 -1.13 -7.64 12.93
C PHE A 362 -2.17 -6.66 12.38
N LEU A 363 -3.47 -6.88 12.61
CA LEU A 363 -4.54 -6.08 12.00
C LEU A 363 -4.54 -4.61 12.45
N THR A 364 -4.05 -4.30 13.64
CA THR A 364 -4.01 -2.94 14.21
C THR A 364 -2.71 -2.20 13.93
N ARG A 365 -1.70 -2.88 13.33
CA ARG A 365 -0.43 -2.23 12.99
C ARG A 365 -0.63 -1.17 11.90
N GLY A 366 0.10 -0.05 12.03
CA GLY A 366 0.11 1.06 11.07
C GLY A 366 1.07 0.87 9.90
N ASP A 367 1.91 -0.17 9.91
CA ASP A 367 2.93 -0.46 8.89
C ASP A 367 2.40 -1.30 7.71
N HIS A 368 3.32 -1.68 6.81
CA HIS A 368 3.01 -2.51 5.64
C HIS A 368 2.44 -3.89 6.01
N ILE A 369 2.88 -4.48 7.12
CA ILE A 369 2.36 -5.76 7.61
C ILE A 369 0.89 -5.63 8.01
N GLY A 370 0.54 -4.59 8.76
CA GLY A 370 -0.86 -4.33 9.11
C GLY A 370 -1.73 -4.03 7.89
N MET A 371 -1.20 -3.31 6.90
CA MET A 371 -1.92 -3.06 5.66
C MET A 371 -2.21 -4.35 4.90
N ILE A 372 -1.21 -5.23 4.71
CA ILE A 372 -1.38 -6.49 3.98
C ILE A 372 -2.30 -7.44 4.72
N SER A 373 -2.23 -7.48 6.07
CA SER A 373 -3.12 -8.30 6.90
C SER A 373 -4.58 -7.90 6.74
N ARG A 374 -4.88 -6.59 6.74
CA ARG A 374 -6.25 -6.09 6.48
C ARG A 374 -6.72 -6.38 5.06
N MET A 375 -5.84 -6.30 4.06
CA MET A 375 -6.19 -6.67 2.68
C MET A 375 -6.50 -8.15 2.57
N LEU A 376 -5.64 -9.04 3.12
CA LEU A 376 -5.87 -10.48 3.13
C LEU A 376 -7.16 -10.85 3.87
N LEU A 377 -7.49 -10.16 4.97
CA LEU A 377 -8.76 -10.38 5.66
C LEU A 377 -9.98 -10.05 4.79
N LEU A 378 -9.94 -8.95 4.03
CA LEU A 378 -11.00 -8.60 3.09
C LEU A 378 -11.12 -9.64 1.98
N ASP A 379 -9.98 -10.08 1.44
CA ASP A 379 -9.95 -11.11 0.41
C ASP A 379 -10.44 -12.46 0.96
N LEU A 380 -10.12 -12.81 2.21
CA LEU A 380 -10.63 -14.00 2.89
C LEU A 380 -12.16 -13.98 3.03
N LYS A 381 -12.74 -12.84 3.44
CA LYS A 381 -14.21 -12.68 3.49
C LYS A 381 -14.88 -12.91 2.13
N HIS A 382 -14.25 -12.41 1.07
CA HIS A 382 -14.71 -12.67 -0.30
C HIS A 382 -14.53 -14.13 -0.70
N ALA A 383 -13.40 -14.75 -0.37
CA ALA A 383 -13.09 -16.13 -0.69
C ALA A 383 -14.06 -17.12 -0.02
N ILE A 384 -14.43 -16.89 1.25
CA ILE A 384 -15.46 -17.69 1.95
C ILE A 384 -16.80 -17.58 1.22
N LYS A 385 -17.23 -16.36 0.90
CA LYS A 385 -18.53 -16.11 0.24
C LYS A 385 -18.59 -16.72 -1.17
N ASN A 386 -17.49 -16.64 -1.92
CA ASN A 386 -17.41 -17.11 -3.31
C ASN A 386 -16.98 -18.58 -3.43
N LYS A 387 -16.75 -19.28 -2.30
CA LYS A 387 -16.27 -20.66 -2.25
C LYS A 387 -14.94 -20.86 -3.01
N GLU A 388 -14.00 -19.95 -2.81
CA GLU A 388 -12.65 -19.99 -3.42
C GLU A 388 -11.66 -20.81 -2.57
N LEU A 389 -12.04 -21.15 -1.34
CA LEU A 389 -11.32 -22.06 -0.46
C LEU A 389 -11.67 -23.51 -0.80
N TYR A 390 -10.77 -24.44 -0.49
CA TYR A 390 -11.01 -25.87 -0.72
C TYR A 390 -10.31 -26.72 0.34
N MET A 391 -10.76 -27.98 0.45
CA MET A 391 -10.17 -28.94 1.36
C MET A 391 -9.26 -29.89 0.57
N LEU A 392 -8.06 -30.17 1.11
CA LEU A 392 -7.24 -31.31 0.72
C LEU A 392 -7.41 -32.39 1.76
N TYR A 393 -7.44 -33.63 1.31
CA TYR A 393 -7.63 -34.78 2.18
C TYR A 393 -6.33 -35.58 2.26
N GLN A 394 -5.73 -35.64 3.45
CA GLN A 394 -4.52 -36.42 3.72
C GLN A 394 -4.94 -37.80 4.26
N PRO A 395 -4.68 -38.92 3.54
CA PRO A 395 -5.12 -40.23 3.97
C PRO A 395 -4.43 -40.67 5.27
N GLN A 396 -5.21 -41.28 6.16
CA GLN A 396 -4.76 -41.90 7.38
C GLN A 396 -4.78 -43.41 7.17
N VAL A 397 -3.65 -44.07 7.39
CA VAL A 397 -3.46 -45.50 7.10
C VAL A 397 -2.92 -46.25 8.31
N TYR A 398 -3.32 -47.51 8.45
CA TYR A 398 -2.68 -48.44 9.39
C TYR A 398 -1.28 -48.86 8.90
N SER A 399 -0.53 -49.52 9.77
CA SER A 399 0.79 -50.04 9.43
C SER A 399 0.79 -51.13 8.33
N ASP A 400 -0.36 -51.76 8.09
CA ASP A 400 -0.58 -52.72 7.00
C ASP A 400 -0.95 -52.04 5.65
N GLY A 401 -1.07 -50.71 5.62
CA GLY A 401 -1.44 -49.94 4.45
C GLY A 401 -2.95 -49.75 4.26
N THR A 402 -3.79 -50.30 5.14
CA THR A 402 -5.25 -50.13 5.08
C THR A 402 -5.63 -48.70 5.40
N CYS A 403 -6.33 -48.00 4.49
CA CYS A 403 -6.80 -46.63 4.70
C CYS A 403 -8.06 -46.67 5.59
N ILE A 404 -8.03 -45.90 6.68
CA ILE A 404 -9.13 -45.80 7.66
C ILE A 404 -9.90 -44.49 7.56
N GLY A 405 -9.32 -43.47 6.95
CA GLY A 405 -9.90 -42.15 6.88
C GLY A 405 -8.95 -41.14 6.24
N ALA A 406 -9.31 -39.88 6.36
CA ALA A 406 -8.45 -38.78 5.92
C ALA A 406 -8.59 -37.55 6.82
N GLU A 407 -7.55 -36.80 6.96
CA GLU A 407 -7.59 -35.49 7.58
C GLU A 407 -7.93 -34.42 6.53
N ALA A 408 -8.92 -33.58 6.84
CA ALA A 408 -9.34 -32.48 5.99
C ALA A 408 -8.54 -31.21 6.32
N LEU A 409 -7.74 -30.78 5.36
CA LEU A 409 -6.82 -29.67 5.51
C LEU A 409 -7.24 -28.48 4.64
N LEU A 410 -7.56 -27.35 5.28
CA LEU A 410 -7.94 -26.11 4.59
C LEU A 410 -6.82 -25.60 3.69
N ARG A 411 -7.17 -25.18 2.47
CA ARG A 411 -6.27 -24.55 1.51
C ARG A 411 -6.91 -23.33 0.89
N TRP A 412 -6.09 -22.31 0.66
CA TRP A 412 -6.48 -21.12 -0.05
C TRP A 412 -5.41 -20.77 -1.09
N ASN A 413 -5.74 -20.96 -2.36
CA ASN A 413 -4.88 -20.53 -3.46
C ASN A 413 -5.31 -19.13 -3.92
N HIS A 414 -4.71 -18.12 -3.29
CA HIS A 414 -5.04 -16.73 -3.58
C HIS A 414 -4.56 -16.34 -4.99
N PRO A 415 -5.39 -15.66 -5.83
CA PRO A 415 -5.05 -15.38 -7.24
C PRO A 415 -3.79 -14.54 -7.43
N VAL A 416 -3.43 -13.70 -6.45
CA VAL A 416 -2.25 -12.83 -6.51
C VAL A 416 -1.06 -13.42 -5.75
N TYR A 417 -1.30 -13.93 -4.54
CA TYR A 417 -0.23 -14.35 -3.61
C TYR A 417 0.11 -15.82 -3.69
N GLY A 418 -0.70 -16.63 -4.39
CA GLY A 418 -0.54 -18.07 -4.46
C GLY A 418 -1.07 -18.77 -3.21
N MET A 419 -0.47 -19.89 -2.84
CA MET A 419 -0.90 -20.67 -1.68
C MET A 419 -0.63 -19.88 -0.38
N ILE A 420 -1.68 -19.61 0.37
CA ILE A 420 -1.61 -18.96 1.67
C ILE A 420 -1.36 -20.02 2.76
N TYR A 421 -0.48 -19.68 3.70
CA TYR A 421 -0.16 -20.52 4.85
C TYR A 421 -1.41 -20.75 5.72
N PRO A 422 -1.84 -22.01 5.98
CA PRO A 422 -3.11 -22.28 6.65
C PRO A 422 -3.26 -21.63 8.03
N PRO A 423 -2.27 -21.62 8.94
CA PRO A 423 -2.38 -20.92 10.21
C PRO A 423 -2.65 -19.43 10.06
N LEU A 424 -2.11 -18.78 9.01
CA LEU A 424 -2.42 -17.37 8.73
C LEU A 424 -3.90 -17.17 8.38
N ILE A 425 -4.53 -18.14 7.68
CA ILE A 425 -5.96 -18.07 7.36
C ILE A 425 -6.78 -18.07 8.65
N ILE A 426 -6.48 -18.99 9.58
CA ILE A 426 -7.15 -19.11 10.88
C ILE A 426 -6.94 -17.84 11.70
N TYR A 427 -5.68 -17.39 11.84
CA TYR A 427 -5.37 -16.14 12.53
C TYR A 427 -6.18 -14.94 12.01
N LEU A 428 -6.24 -14.76 10.67
CA LEU A 428 -7.00 -13.68 10.06
C LEU A 428 -8.50 -13.80 10.31
N ALA A 429 -9.03 -15.03 10.32
CA ALA A 429 -10.45 -15.29 10.60
C ALA A 429 -10.80 -14.97 12.06
N GLU A 430 -9.96 -15.35 13.01
CA GLU A 430 -10.12 -15.05 14.44
C GLU A 430 -10.03 -13.55 14.71
N ALA A 431 -8.89 -12.93 14.35
CA ALA A 431 -8.64 -11.50 14.57
C ALA A 431 -9.65 -10.60 13.82
N GLY A 432 -10.15 -11.08 12.68
CA GLY A 432 -11.16 -10.40 11.85
C GLY A 432 -12.60 -10.72 12.22
N LYS A 433 -12.84 -11.55 13.26
CA LYS A 433 -14.16 -11.98 13.76
C LYS A 433 -15.04 -12.63 12.69
N VAL A 434 -14.43 -13.45 11.82
CA VAL A 434 -15.12 -14.23 10.77
C VAL A 434 -14.82 -15.72 10.87
N LEU A 435 -14.31 -16.16 12.01
CA LEU A 435 -14.03 -17.57 12.26
C LEU A 435 -15.29 -18.44 12.15
N PRO A 436 -16.47 -18.06 12.71
CA PRO A 436 -17.68 -18.88 12.57
C PRO A 436 -18.11 -19.09 11.10
N GLU A 437 -17.95 -18.07 10.24
CA GLU A 437 -18.27 -18.20 8.81
C GLU A 437 -17.28 -19.13 8.08
N LEU A 438 -16.00 -19.05 8.42
CA LEU A 438 -14.98 -19.95 7.89
C LEU A 438 -15.23 -21.39 8.31
N GLU A 439 -15.55 -21.62 9.57
CA GLU A 439 -15.81 -22.96 10.11
C GLU A 439 -17.07 -23.59 9.54
N ARG A 440 -18.14 -22.82 9.37
CA ARG A 440 -19.33 -23.30 8.65
C ARG A 440 -18.97 -23.75 7.24
N PHE A 441 -18.17 -22.96 6.54
CA PHE A 441 -17.69 -23.35 5.22
C PHE A 441 -16.90 -24.67 5.27
N ILE A 442 -15.96 -24.82 6.23
CA ILE A 442 -15.16 -26.05 6.41
C ILE A 442 -16.06 -27.25 6.69
N ILE A 443 -16.99 -27.13 7.65
CA ILE A 443 -17.93 -28.20 8.03
C ILE A 443 -18.79 -28.61 6.83
N ASP A 444 -19.30 -27.65 6.06
CA ASP A 444 -20.09 -27.94 4.87
C ASP A 444 -19.29 -28.71 3.82
N GLN A 445 -18.03 -28.29 3.55
CA GLN A 445 -17.14 -28.95 2.58
C GLN A 445 -16.74 -30.36 3.04
N VAL A 446 -16.43 -30.52 4.32
CA VAL A 446 -16.03 -31.81 4.88
C VAL A 446 -17.20 -32.80 4.88
N THR A 447 -18.40 -32.36 5.25
CA THR A 447 -19.60 -33.19 5.23
C THR A 447 -20.03 -33.55 3.80
N ASP A 448 -19.87 -32.64 2.83
CA ASP A 448 -20.02 -32.94 1.40
C ASP A 448 -19.01 -34.00 0.94
N GLY A 449 -17.75 -33.90 1.40
CA GLY A 449 -16.71 -34.88 1.16
C GLY A 449 -17.05 -36.26 1.69
N ILE A 450 -17.63 -36.37 2.91
CA ILE A 450 -18.10 -37.65 3.49
C ILE A 450 -19.19 -38.24 2.61
N VAL A 451 -20.19 -37.44 2.19
CA VAL A 451 -21.29 -37.94 1.32
C VAL A 451 -20.73 -38.48 -0.01
N GLN A 452 -19.80 -37.75 -0.63
CA GLN A 452 -19.20 -38.15 -1.90
C GLN A 452 -18.38 -39.44 -1.75
N THR A 453 -17.57 -39.55 -0.70
CA THR A 453 -16.74 -40.74 -0.44
C THR A 453 -17.61 -41.95 -0.16
N ARG A 454 -18.67 -41.82 0.65
CA ARG A 454 -19.64 -42.89 0.92
C ARG A 454 -20.34 -43.37 -0.34
N ALA A 455 -20.75 -42.46 -1.21
CA ALA A 455 -21.39 -42.79 -2.48
C ALA A 455 -20.45 -43.52 -3.46
N GLN A 456 -19.15 -43.28 -3.36
CA GLN A 456 -18.16 -43.87 -4.27
C GLN A 456 -17.59 -45.20 -3.79
N TYR A 457 -17.41 -45.37 -2.48
CA TYR A 457 -16.68 -46.51 -1.91
C TYR A 457 -17.52 -47.41 -1.01
N ASP A 458 -18.79 -47.08 -0.77
CA ASP A 458 -19.72 -47.81 0.12
C ASP A 458 -19.10 -48.25 1.45
N SER A 459 -18.33 -47.36 2.05
CA SER A 459 -17.54 -47.62 3.26
C SER A 459 -17.75 -46.56 4.34
N ASP A 460 -17.57 -46.95 5.59
CA ASP A 460 -17.55 -46.08 6.77
C ASP A 460 -16.26 -45.26 6.83
N PHE A 461 -15.92 -44.60 5.73
CA PHE A 461 -14.74 -43.74 5.64
C PHE A 461 -14.87 -42.54 6.56
N LYS A 462 -13.86 -42.27 7.38
CA LYS A 462 -13.88 -41.27 8.41
C LYS A 462 -13.08 -40.05 7.93
N ILE A 463 -13.60 -38.86 8.16
CA ILE A 463 -12.87 -37.64 7.89
C ILE A 463 -12.69 -36.86 9.19
N SER A 464 -11.47 -36.45 9.49
CA SER A 464 -11.17 -35.60 10.63
C SER A 464 -11.06 -34.14 10.21
N VAL A 465 -11.46 -33.23 11.09
CA VAL A 465 -11.42 -31.77 10.90
C VAL A 465 -10.82 -31.11 12.13
N ASN A 466 -9.93 -30.17 11.91
CA ASN A 466 -9.33 -29.33 12.95
C ASN A 466 -10.30 -28.24 13.40
N ILE A 467 -10.48 -28.10 14.73
CA ILE A 467 -11.29 -27.08 15.39
C ILE A 467 -10.43 -26.42 16.47
N THR A 468 -10.46 -25.10 16.57
CA THR A 468 -9.73 -24.34 17.60
C THR A 468 -10.56 -24.19 18.88
N ALA A 469 -9.93 -23.85 20.01
CA ALA A 469 -10.67 -23.53 21.25
C ALA A 469 -11.63 -22.35 21.06
N HIS A 470 -11.30 -21.38 20.18
CA HIS A 470 -12.17 -20.26 19.86
C HIS A 470 -13.43 -20.71 19.10
N SER A 471 -13.36 -21.81 18.37
CA SER A 471 -14.50 -22.45 17.70
C SER A 471 -15.58 -22.85 18.69
N LEU A 472 -15.17 -23.31 19.86
CA LEU A 472 -16.09 -23.76 20.91
C LEU A 472 -16.81 -22.60 21.63
N LEU A 473 -16.47 -21.32 21.30
CA LEU A 473 -17.17 -20.16 21.86
C LEU A 473 -18.48 -19.83 21.15
N TRP A 474 -18.72 -20.39 19.95
CA TRP A 474 -20.01 -20.30 19.27
C TRP A 474 -20.68 -21.71 19.22
N ASP A 475 -21.89 -21.81 18.72
CA ASP A 475 -22.64 -23.08 18.68
C ASP A 475 -22.19 -24.00 17.52
N VAL A 476 -20.92 -24.40 17.54
CA VAL A 476 -20.33 -25.23 16.49
C VAL A 476 -20.92 -26.65 16.52
N GLU A 477 -21.14 -27.23 17.72
CA GLU A 477 -21.70 -28.55 17.90
C GLU A 477 -23.15 -28.65 17.40
N GLY A 478 -23.94 -27.58 17.62
CA GLY A 478 -25.31 -27.51 17.08
C GLY A 478 -25.30 -27.44 15.55
N TYR A 479 -24.36 -26.66 14.97
CA TYR A 479 -24.21 -26.56 13.52
C TYR A 479 -23.75 -27.87 12.88
N ILE A 480 -22.77 -28.57 13.48
CA ILE A 480 -22.29 -29.87 13.02
C ILE A 480 -23.47 -30.87 13.01
N ARG A 481 -24.18 -31.00 14.14
CA ARG A 481 -25.34 -31.89 14.26
C ARG A 481 -26.39 -31.62 13.19
N GLN A 482 -26.82 -30.38 13.04
CA GLN A 482 -27.83 -29.99 12.05
C GLN A 482 -27.39 -30.32 10.61
N THR A 483 -26.13 -30.02 10.27
CA THR A 483 -25.60 -30.28 8.93
C THR A 483 -25.51 -31.75 8.62
N MET A 484 -25.07 -32.59 9.59
CA MET A 484 -24.97 -34.03 9.44
C MET A 484 -26.34 -34.70 9.36
N GLU A 485 -27.30 -34.28 10.19
CA GLU A 485 -28.68 -34.76 10.12
C GLU A 485 -29.32 -34.47 8.75
N GLN A 486 -29.12 -33.23 8.22
CA GLN A 486 -29.64 -32.86 6.90
C GLN A 486 -29.05 -33.69 5.76
N LYS A 487 -27.78 -34.12 5.88
CA LYS A 487 -27.07 -34.91 4.86
C LYS A 487 -27.15 -36.41 5.11
N GLY A 488 -27.79 -36.84 6.18
CA GLY A 488 -27.93 -38.29 6.55
C GLY A 488 -26.58 -38.94 6.85
N ILE A 489 -25.69 -38.22 7.53
CA ILE A 489 -24.34 -38.68 7.91
C ILE A 489 -24.34 -39.07 9.39
N ASP A 490 -23.80 -40.24 9.71
CA ASP A 490 -23.64 -40.68 11.09
C ASP A 490 -22.46 -39.97 11.78
N ALA A 491 -22.63 -39.60 13.05
CA ALA A 491 -21.64 -38.79 13.80
C ALA A 491 -20.25 -39.46 13.86
N HIS A 492 -20.16 -40.78 13.89
CA HIS A 492 -18.90 -41.51 13.94
C HIS A 492 -18.02 -41.35 12.68
N MET A 493 -18.57 -40.81 11.57
CA MET A 493 -17.84 -40.56 10.33
C MET A 493 -17.07 -39.22 10.34
N LEU A 494 -17.43 -38.29 11.24
CA LEU A 494 -16.74 -37.04 11.43
C LEU A 494 -15.96 -37.06 12.75
N TRP A 495 -14.64 -37.02 12.64
CA TRP A 495 -13.73 -36.94 13.78
C TRP A 495 -13.30 -35.48 13.97
N ILE A 496 -13.09 -35.06 15.22
CA ILE A 496 -12.79 -33.68 15.57
C ILE A 496 -11.41 -33.64 16.21
N GLU A 497 -10.50 -32.89 15.62
CA GLU A 497 -9.13 -32.70 16.08
C GLU A 497 -8.98 -31.33 16.77
N ILE A 498 -8.33 -31.31 17.93
CA ILE A 498 -8.08 -30.13 18.73
C ILE A 498 -6.61 -30.17 19.14
N THR A 499 -5.90 -29.04 18.97
CA THR A 499 -4.48 -28.98 19.30
C THR A 499 -4.25 -29.04 20.81
N GLU A 500 -3.08 -29.52 21.21
CA GLU A 500 -2.67 -29.54 22.63
C GLU A 500 -2.77 -28.16 23.27
N GLN A 501 -2.36 -27.11 22.56
CA GLN A 501 -2.36 -25.72 23.05
C GLN A 501 -3.78 -25.18 23.29
N ASP A 502 -4.71 -25.53 22.43
CA ASP A 502 -6.12 -25.13 22.54
C ASP A 502 -6.79 -25.74 23.79
N ILE A 503 -6.38 -26.93 24.17
CA ILE A 503 -6.91 -27.61 25.36
C ILE A 503 -6.50 -26.89 26.66
N LEU A 504 -5.34 -26.25 26.69
CA LEU A 504 -4.86 -25.50 27.86
C LEU A 504 -5.73 -24.26 28.21
N LEU A 505 -6.52 -23.76 27.27
CA LEU A 505 -7.45 -22.64 27.47
C LEU A 505 -8.75 -23.04 28.18
N GLN A 506 -8.76 -24.14 28.93
CA GLN A 506 -9.97 -24.72 29.54
C GLN A 506 -10.78 -23.72 30.37
N THR A 507 -11.90 -23.34 29.83
CA THR A 507 -13.03 -22.80 30.56
C THR A 507 -14.07 -23.92 30.72
N ASP A 508 -14.91 -23.87 31.76
CA ASP A 508 -16.04 -24.80 31.94
C ASP A 508 -16.94 -24.88 30.69
N VAL A 509 -16.87 -23.87 29.82
CA VAL A 509 -17.62 -23.82 28.55
C VAL A 509 -17.02 -24.81 27.55
N VAL A 510 -15.70 -24.80 27.36
CA VAL A 510 -14.98 -25.67 26.43
C VAL A 510 -15.22 -27.14 26.82
N VAL A 511 -15.06 -27.48 28.09
CA VAL A 511 -15.28 -28.85 28.58
C VAL A 511 -16.70 -29.35 28.28
N ARG A 512 -17.72 -28.55 28.58
CA ARG A 512 -19.12 -28.89 28.26
C ARG A 512 -19.38 -29.13 26.77
N LYS A 513 -18.74 -28.31 25.91
CA LYS A 513 -18.86 -28.46 24.44
C LYS A 513 -18.21 -29.73 23.94
N LEU A 514 -17.05 -30.10 24.49
CA LEU A 514 -16.40 -31.39 24.18
C LEU A 514 -17.27 -32.60 24.61
N GLU A 515 -17.85 -32.54 25.80
CA GLU A 515 -18.79 -33.56 26.26
C GLU A 515 -20.01 -33.66 25.35
N GLU A 516 -20.54 -32.55 24.88
CA GLU A 516 -21.69 -32.54 23.96
C GLU A 516 -21.35 -33.17 22.61
N LEU A 517 -20.21 -32.87 22.01
CA LEU A 517 -19.72 -33.49 20.78
C LEU A 517 -19.53 -35.02 20.97
N LYS A 518 -18.98 -35.42 22.10
CA LYS A 518 -18.82 -36.85 22.41
C LYS A 518 -20.17 -37.58 22.63
N LYS A 519 -21.13 -36.93 23.30
CA LYS A 519 -22.50 -37.45 23.45
C LYS A 519 -23.23 -37.60 22.10
N GLN A 520 -22.92 -36.76 21.14
CA GLN A 520 -23.44 -36.87 19.77
C GLN A 520 -22.82 -38.03 18.99
N GLY A 521 -21.74 -38.63 19.47
CA GLY A 521 -21.09 -39.80 18.88
C GLY A 521 -19.84 -39.49 18.05
N HIS A 522 -19.35 -38.24 18.10
CA HIS A 522 -18.08 -37.88 17.47
C HIS A 522 -16.89 -38.44 18.24
N LYS A 523 -15.84 -38.83 17.52
CA LYS A 523 -14.54 -39.09 18.13
C LYS A 523 -13.72 -37.82 18.23
N LEU A 524 -13.11 -37.60 19.39
CA LEU A 524 -12.26 -36.46 19.67
C LEU A 524 -10.79 -36.87 19.67
N LEU A 525 -9.95 -36.12 18.97
CA LEU A 525 -8.52 -36.38 18.83
C LEU A 525 -7.73 -35.16 19.39
N ILE A 526 -6.63 -35.46 20.08
CA ILE A 526 -5.62 -34.47 20.41
C ILE A 526 -4.59 -34.45 19.28
N ASP A 527 -4.37 -33.28 18.69
CA ASP A 527 -3.34 -33.08 17.68
C ASP A 527 -2.10 -32.39 18.25
N ASP A 528 -0.95 -32.56 17.59
CA ASP A 528 0.37 -32.00 17.93
C ASP A 528 0.82 -32.30 19.38
N PHE A 529 0.46 -33.48 19.89
CA PHE A 529 0.79 -33.86 21.26
C PHE A 529 2.30 -34.01 21.49
N GLY A 530 2.79 -33.30 22.53
CA GLY A 530 4.20 -33.28 22.93
C GLY A 530 4.94 -31.97 22.62
N MET A 531 4.28 -31.03 21.95
CA MET A 531 4.84 -29.69 21.70
C MET A 531 4.59 -28.70 22.84
N GLY A 532 3.68 -29.02 23.76
CA GLY A 532 3.28 -28.17 24.89
C GLY A 532 3.67 -28.74 26.25
N HIS A 533 3.27 -28.05 27.32
CA HIS A 533 3.42 -28.50 28.70
C HIS A 533 2.15 -29.21 29.21
N THR A 534 1.51 -29.98 28.34
CA THR A 534 0.25 -30.62 28.72
C THR A 534 0.48 -31.65 29.80
N SER A 535 -0.19 -31.48 30.89
CA SER A 535 -0.23 -32.46 31.99
C SER A 535 -0.85 -33.76 31.49
N LEU A 536 -0.22 -34.89 31.79
CA LEU A 536 -0.77 -36.25 31.64
C LEU A 536 -2.22 -36.38 32.21
N LEU A 537 -2.67 -35.41 33.00
CA LEU A 537 -4.05 -35.31 33.52
C LEU A 537 -5.10 -35.26 32.40
N TYR A 538 -4.80 -34.72 31.22
CA TYR A 538 -5.76 -34.71 30.09
C TYR A 538 -5.90 -36.05 29.39
N LEU A 539 -4.84 -36.86 29.39
CA LEU A 539 -4.91 -38.25 28.94
C LEU A 539 -5.69 -39.11 29.89
N GLN A 540 -5.82 -38.73 31.16
CA GLN A 540 -6.67 -39.39 32.14
C GLN A 540 -8.15 -38.98 32.03
N SER A 541 -8.44 -37.87 31.35
CA SER A 541 -9.82 -37.49 31.07
C SER A 541 -10.37 -38.41 29.96
N GLU A 542 -11.56 -38.95 30.15
CA GLU A 542 -12.22 -39.82 29.16
C GLU A 542 -12.75 -39.04 27.93
N TYR A 543 -12.27 -37.80 27.73
CA TYR A 543 -12.77 -36.94 26.65
C TYR A 543 -12.20 -37.29 25.28
N PHE A 544 -10.93 -37.68 25.19
CA PHE A 544 -10.25 -37.94 23.93
C PHE A 544 -10.12 -39.43 23.65
N ASP A 545 -10.36 -39.81 22.39
CA ASP A 545 -10.32 -41.20 21.92
C ASP A 545 -8.98 -41.55 21.25
N VAL A 546 -8.28 -40.55 20.68
CA VAL A 546 -7.02 -40.72 19.93
C VAL A 546 -6.06 -39.57 20.26
N VAL A 547 -4.77 -39.91 20.26
CA VAL A 547 -3.68 -38.94 20.40
C VAL A 547 -2.80 -39.03 19.16
N LYS A 548 -2.59 -37.89 18.46
CA LYS A 548 -1.65 -37.75 17.35
C LYS A 548 -0.36 -37.16 17.89
N LEU A 549 0.74 -37.88 17.75
CA LEU A 549 2.08 -37.42 18.16
C LEU A 549 2.64 -36.53 17.09
N ASP A 550 3.16 -35.36 17.50
CA ASP A 550 3.88 -34.49 16.58
C ASP A 550 5.16 -35.15 16.04
N GLY A 551 5.48 -34.92 14.77
CA GLY A 551 6.63 -35.53 14.12
C GLY A 551 7.97 -35.16 14.77
N SER A 552 8.09 -33.99 15.40
CA SER A 552 9.28 -33.58 16.15
C SER A 552 9.54 -34.43 17.38
N CYS A 553 8.48 -34.89 18.06
CA CYS A 553 8.56 -35.80 19.21
C CYS A 553 9.15 -37.16 18.85
N LEU A 554 8.92 -37.63 17.63
CA LEU A 554 9.47 -38.90 17.15
C LEU A 554 10.96 -38.80 16.79
N LEU A 555 11.44 -37.58 16.45
CA LEU A 555 12.85 -37.30 16.15
C LEU A 555 13.71 -37.11 17.41
N TYR A 556 13.10 -36.80 18.57
CA TYR A 556 13.78 -36.62 19.86
C TYR A 556 13.99 -37.93 20.64
N THR A 557 13.68 -39.09 20.09
CA THR A 557 14.16 -40.33 20.68
C THR A 557 15.69 -40.33 20.60
N SER A 558 16.35 -40.11 21.74
CA SER A 558 17.81 -40.20 21.86
C SER A 558 18.26 -41.53 21.27
N PRO A 559 19.34 -41.50 20.43
CA PRO A 559 19.83 -42.77 19.90
C PRO A 559 20.13 -43.72 21.07
N SER A 560 19.55 -44.90 21.03
CA SER A 560 19.82 -45.93 22.02
C SER A 560 21.34 -46.11 22.17
N PRO A 561 21.88 -46.34 23.37
CA PRO A 561 23.30 -46.64 23.53
C PRO A 561 23.80 -47.78 22.61
N ARG A 562 22.91 -48.55 22.00
CA ARG A 562 23.22 -49.59 21.00
C ARG A 562 23.51 -49.06 19.60
N ASP A 563 23.12 -47.80 19.29
CA ASP A 563 23.33 -47.20 17.96
C ASP A 563 24.68 -46.44 17.88
N ARG A 564 25.54 -46.61 18.90
CA ARG A 564 26.91 -46.01 18.97
C ARG A 564 28.05 -47.00 18.70
N THR A 565 27.76 -48.15 18.09
CA THR A 565 28.82 -49.11 17.67
C THR A 565 28.94 -49.16 16.16
#